data_68b379c967fe1b7181ed9cc92a28a258
#
_entry.id   68b379c967fe1b7181ed9cc92a28a258
#
_cell.length_a   1.000
_cell.length_b   1.000
_cell.length_c   1.000
_cell.angle_alpha   90.00
_cell.angle_beta   90.00
_cell.angle_gamma   90.00
#
_symmetry.space_group_name_H-M   'P 1'
#
loop_
_entity.id
_entity.type
_entity.pdbx_description
1 polymer ?
#
loop_
_entity_poly.entity_id
_entity_poly.type
_entity_poly.pdbx_seq_one_letter_code
_entity_poly.pdbx_strand_id
1 'polypeptide(L)'
;YCKRRQVGALIVKDQMIISDGYNGTPSGFENVCEDENNVTKPYVLHAEANAITKVAASSNSSKGATIYVTSAPCIECAKLIIQSGIKRVVYSEKYRVEDGCNLLRRAGVIIDYIEIND
;
A
#
# COMPACT_ATOMS: atom_id res chain seq x y z
N TYR A 1 3.29 -5.86 -11.94
CA TYR A 1 2.68 -4.60 -11.50
C TYR A 1 2.22 -3.77 -12.69
N CYS A 2 1.46 -2.70 -12.42
CA CYS A 2 0.85 -1.88 -13.47
C CYS A 2 1.91 -1.08 -14.24
N LYS A 3 1.72 -0.95 -15.56
CA LYS A 3 2.69 -0.25 -16.42
C LYS A 3 2.57 1.26 -16.33
N ARG A 4 1.36 1.80 -16.12
CA ARG A 4 1.08 3.23 -16.20
C ARG A 4 1.62 3.99 -14.98
N ARG A 5 1.42 3.46 -13.79
CA ARG A 5 1.97 4.02 -12.55
C ARG A 5 2.39 2.88 -11.65
N GLN A 6 3.65 2.87 -11.30
CA GLN A 6 4.23 1.79 -10.50
C GLN A 6 4.36 2.25 -9.07
N VAL A 7 3.65 1.59 -8.17
CA VAL A 7 3.70 1.83 -6.74
C VAL A 7 4.16 0.55 -6.06
N GLY A 8 5.08 0.67 -5.13
CA GLY A 8 5.58 -0.44 -4.35
C GLY A 8 5.33 -0.23 -2.87
N ALA A 9 5.15 -1.32 -2.14
CA ALA A 9 4.97 -1.31 -0.70
C ALA A 9 5.74 -2.44 -0.06
N LEU A 10 6.28 -2.18 1.14
CA LEU A 10 6.94 -3.18 1.99
C LEU A 10 6.34 -3.12 3.37
N ILE A 11 6.04 -4.28 3.96
CA ILE A 11 5.63 -4.35 5.36
C ILE A 11 6.79 -4.94 6.17
N VAL A 12 7.21 -4.19 7.18
CA VAL A 12 8.37 -4.52 8.01
C VAL A 12 7.92 -4.66 9.46
N LYS A 13 8.32 -5.74 10.10
CA LYS A 13 8.03 -6.00 11.50
C LYS A 13 9.28 -6.60 12.15
N ASP A 14 9.64 -6.07 13.33
CA ASP A 14 10.83 -6.53 14.07
C ASP A 14 12.08 -6.56 13.18
N GLN A 15 12.25 -5.50 12.38
CA GLN A 15 13.39 -5.30 11.47
C GLN A 15 13.45 -6.32 10.32
N MET A 16 12.36 -7.04 10.04
CA MET A 16 12.29 -8.01 8.95
C MET A 16 11.17 -7.63 7.99
N ILE A 17 11.45 -7.75 6.70
CA ILE A 17 10.42 -7.59 5.67
C ILE A 17 9.55 -8.84 5.71
N ILE A 18 8.26 -8.66 6.02
CA ILE A 18 7.32 -9.79 6.08
C ILE A 18 6.39 -9.85 4.87
N SER A 19 6.34 -8.78 4.08
CA SER A 19 5.54 -8.76 2.85
C SER A 19 5.98 -7.63 1.94
N ASP A 20 5.68 -7.80 0.66
CA ASP A 20 5.83 -6.74 -0.33
C ASP A 20 4.60 -6.73 -1.22
N GLY A 21 4.41 -5.64 -1.94
CA GLY A 21 3.32 -5.53 -2.89
C GLY A 21 3.59 -4.47 -3.95
N TYR A 22 2.99 -4.69 -5.10
CA TYR A 22 2.97 -3.74 -6.21
C TYR A 22 1.53 -3.57 -6.64
N ASN A 23 1.20 -2.43 -7.23
CA ASN A 23 -0.11 -2.28 -7.83
C ASN A 23 -0.20 -3.21 -9.04
N GLY A 24 -1.24 -4.02 -9.10
CA GLY A 24 -1.39 -5.02 -10.14
C GLY A 24 -2.68 -5.80 -10.00
N THR A 25 -2.85 -6.77 -10.88
CA THR A 25 -4.02 -7.66 -10.85
C THR A 25 -3.85 -8.76 -9.80
N PRO A 26 -4.95 -9.39 -9.35
CA PRO A 26 -4.84 -10.52 -8.43
C PRO A 26 -4.05 -11.68 -9.02
N SER A 27 -3.55 -12.55 -8.14
CA SER A 27 -2.79 -13.74 -8.55
C SER A 27 -3.59 -14.58 -9.54
N GLY A 28 -2.95 -14.97 -10.65
CA GLY A 28 -3.57 -15.79 -11.68
C GLY A 28 -4.24 -15.00 -12.80
N PHE A 29 -4.34 -13.68 -12.67
CA PHE A 29 -4.87 -12.83 -13.72
C PHE A 29 -3.74 -12.29 -14.59
N GLU A 30 -4.03 -11.92 -15.83
CA GLU A 30 -3.06 -11.23 -16.66
C GLU A 30 -2.70 -9.88 -16.03
N ASN A 31 -1.42 -9.50 -16.09
CA ASN A 31 -0.96 -8.27 -15.46
C ASN A 31 -1.16 -7.05 -16.38
N VAL A 32 -2.41 -6.82 -16.75
CA VAL A 32 -2.84 -5.66 -17.53
C VAL A 32 -3.84 -4.86 -16.69
N CYS A 33 -3.42 -3.72 -16.17
CA CYS A 33 -4.20 -2.95 -15.21
C CYS A 33 -5.24 -2.04 -15.85
N GLU A 34 -5.00 -1.60 -17.07
CA GLU A 34 -5.91 -0.70 -17.80
C GLU A 34 -6.63 -1.45 -18.91
N ASP A 35 -7.87 -1.04 -19.17
CA ASP A 35 -8.62 -1.55 -20.30
C ASP A 35 -8.20 -0.83 -21.62
N GLU A 36 -8.87 -1.15 -22.71
CA GLU A 36 -8.59 -0.56 -24.03
C GLU A 36 -8.76 0.95 -24.09
N ASN A 37 -9.46 1.55 -23.13
CA ASN A 37 -9.67 2.99 -23.02
C ASN A 37 -8.75 3.64 -21.97
N ASN A 38 -7.71 2.94 -21.52
CA ASN A 38 -6.78 3.38 -20.48
C ASN A 38 -7.43 3.63 -19.11
N VAL A 39 -8.58 2.98 -18.83
CA VAL A 39 -9.23 3.04 -17.54
C VAL A 39 -8.76 1.86 -16.69
N THR A 40 -8.37 2.13 -15.45
CA THR A 40 -7.93 1.09 -14.53
C THR A 40 -9.05 0.07 -14.31
N LYS A 41 -8.72 -1.20 -14.48
CA LYS A 41 -9.69 -2.28 -14.29
C LYS A 41 -10.13 -2.36 -12.83
N PRO A 42 -11.41 -2.64 -12.54
CA PRO A 42 -11.93 -2.58 -11.16
C PRO A 42 -11.32 -3.60 -10.22
N TYR A 43 -10.71 -4.68 -10.72
CA TYR A 43 -10.08 -5.69 -9.88
C TYR A 43 -8.59 -5.47 -9.63
N VAL A 44 -8.03 -4.34 -10.05
CA VAL A 44 -6.64 -4.00 -9.79
C VAL A 44 -6.46 -3.69 -8.31
N LEU A 45 -5.46 -4.31 -7.70
CA LEU A 45 -5.09 -4.06 -6.31
C LEU A 45 -4.06 -2.94 -6.23
N HIS A 46 -4.22 -2.04 -5.28
CA HIS A 46 -3.17 -1.11 -4.92
C HIS A 46 -2.02 -1.86 -4.22
N ALA A 47 -0.82 -1.29 -4.26
CA ALA A 47 0.35 -1.93 -3.67
C ALA A 47 0.16 -2.26 -2.19
N GLU A 48 -0.43 -1.35 -1.43
CA GLU A 48 -0.69 -1.54 0.00
C GLU A 48 -1.66 -2.70 0.23
N ALA A 49 -2.76 -2.74 -0.52
CA ALA A 49 -3.74 -3.82 -0.43
C ALA A 49 -3.10 -5.16 -0.77
N ASN A 50 -2.26 -5.19 -1.79
CA ASN A 50 -1.55 -6.41 -2.19
C ASN A 50 -0.63 -6.89 -1.07
N ALA A 51 0.18 -6.00 -0.49
CA ALA A 51 1.07 -6.37 0.60
C ALA A 51 0.31 -6.86 1.84
N ILE A 52 -0.78 -6.19 2.21
CA ILE A 52 -1.59 -6.56 3.39
C ILE A 52 -2.28 -7.91 3.18
N THR A 53 -2.84 -8.15 2.01
CA THR A 53 -3.54 -9.42 1.75
C THR A 53 -2.58 -10.59 1.68
N LYS A 54 -1.33 -10.38 1.24
CA LYS A 54 -0.31 -11.42 1.29
C LYS A 54 0.02 -11.80 2.74
N VAL A 55 0.09 -10.82 3.64
CA VAL A 55 0.28 -11.12 5.07
C VAL A 55 -0.90 -11.93 5.59
N ALA A 56 -2.12 -11.56 5.22
CA ALA A 56 -3.33 -12.27 5.63
C ALA A 56 -3.35 -13.72 5.16
N ALA A 57 -2.75 -14.02 4.01
CA ALA A 57 -2.65 -15.36 3.46
C ALA A 57 -1.46 -16.15 4.02
N SER A 58 -0.62 -15.55 4.85
CA SER A 58 0.57 -16.16 5.44
C SER A 58 0.34 -16.48 6.92
N SER A 59 1.37 -16.99 7.58
CA SER A 59 1.35 -17.18 9.03
C SER A 59 1.82 -15.95 9.80
N ASN A 60 2.19 -14.87 9.11
CA ASN A 60 2.62 -13.63 9.74
C ASN A 60 1.44 -12.74 10.13
N SER A 61 1.71 -11.74 10.95
CA SER A 61 0.73 -10.72 11.34
C SER A 61 1.31 -9.33 11.08
N SER A 62 0.49 -8.45 10.55
CA SER A 62 0.86 -7.04 10.33
C SER A 62 0.67 -6.17 11.57
N LYS A 63 0.12 -6.72 12.65
CA LYS A 63 -0.11 -5.97 13.90
C LYS A 63 1.19 -5.37 14.43
N GLY A 64 1.22 -4.05 14.60
CA GLY A 64 2.39 -3.34 15.08
C GLY A 64 3.48 -3.12 14.06
N ALA A 65 3.25 -3.50 12.80
CA ALA A 65 4.23 -3.35 11.72
C ALA A 65 4.30 -1.92 11.19
N THR A 66 5.30 -1.67 10.36
CA THR A 66 5.45 -0.45 9.58
C THR A 66 5.28 -0.79 8.10
N ILE A 67 4.52 0.02 7.37
CA ILE A 67 4.43 -0.09 5.92
C ILE A 67 5.20 1.06 5.27
N TYR A 68 6.08 0.70 4.34
CA TYR A 68 6.81 1.65 3.50
C TYR A 68 6.17 1.60 2.13
N VAL A 69 5.75 2.74 1.63
CA VAL A 69 5.06 2.82 0.34
C VAL A 69 5.60 4.01 -0.45
N THR A 70 5.73 3.84 -1.76
CA THR A 70 6.31 4.90 -2.60
C THR A 70 5.41 6.12 -2.71
N SER A 71 4.10 5.95 -2.58
CA SER A 71 3.12 7.04 -2.67
C SER A 71 2.21 7.05 -1.43
N ALA A 72 1.82 8.23 -0.96
CA ALA A 72 0.89 8.35 0.16
C ALA A 72 -0.38 7.54 -0.09
N PRO A 73 -0.88 6.80 0.92
CA PRO A 73 -2.05 5.95 0.74
C PRO A 73 -3.32 6.76 0.43
N CYS A 74 -4.15 6.23 -0.47
CA CYS A 74 -5.50 6.75 -0.66
C CYS A 74 -6.39 6.34 0.51
N ILE A 75 -7.61 6.88 0.56
CA ILE A 75 -8.53 6.59 1.67
C ILE A 75 -8.87 5.10 1.78
N GLU A 76 -9.02 4.41 0.66
CA GLU A 76 -9.33 2.97 0.67
C GLU A 76 -8.19 2.15 1.28
N CYS A 77 -6.95 2.46 0.91
CA CYS A 77 -5.79 1.78 1.48
C CYS A 77 -5.56 2.18 2.94
N ALA A 78 -5.86 3.42 3.31
CA ALA A 78 -5.77 3.86 4.70
C ALA A 78 -6.67 3.03 5.61
N LYS A 79 -7.88 2.72 5.18
CA LYS A 79 -8.80 1.86 5.94
C LYS A 79 -8.18 0.47 6.17
N LEU A 80 -7.59 -0.11 5.14
CA LEU A 80 -6.95 -1.43 5.24
C LEU A 80 -5.74 -1.40 6.18
N ILE A 81 -4.94 -0.35 6.10
CA ILE A 81 -3.77 -0.18 6.97
C ILE A 81 -4.21 -0.13 8.43
N ILE A 82 -5.22 0.68 8.73
CA ILE A 82 -5.76 0.79 10.09
C ILE A 82 -6.25 -0.57 10.59
N GLN A 83 -7.07 -1.22 9.78
CA GLN A 83 -7.72 -2.47 10.19
C GLN A 83 -6.74 -3.63 10.32
N SER A 84 -5.62 -3.58 9.61
CA SER A 84 -4.57 -4.60 9.68
C SER A 84 -3.64 -4.45 10.90
N GLY A 85 -3.81 -3.38 11.68
CA GLY A 85 -3.01 -3.16 12.88
C GLY A 85 -1.63 -2.54 12.64
N ILE A 86 -1.36 -2.07 11.43
CA ILE A 86 -0.10 -1.38 11.11
C ILE A 86 -0.07 -0.07 11.91
N LYS A 87 1.07 0.20 12.56
CA LYS A 87 1.20 1.37 13.45
C LYS A 87 1.88 2.56 12.82
N ARG A 88 2.57 2.38 11.70
CA ARG A 88 3.37 3.44 11.08
C ARG A 88 3.35 3.30 9.56
N VAL A 89 3.23 4.43 8.87
CA VAL A 89 3.31 4.54 7.41
C VAL A 89 4.46 5.48 7.06
N VAL A 90 5.33 5.04 6.17
CA VAL A 90 6.42 5.84 5.62
C VAL A 90 6.23 5.93 4.11
N TYR A 91 6.17 7.14 3.56
CA TYR A 91 5.97 7.33 2.13
C TYR A 91 6.92 8.39 1.58
N SER A 92 7.18 8.34 0.27
CA SER A 92 8.15 9.23 -0.39
C SER A 92 7.54 10.13 -1.46
N GLU A 93 6.30 9.92 -1.86
CA GLU A 93 5.60 10.79 -2.80
C GLU A 93 4.27 11.22 -2.20
N LYS A 94 4.02 12.53 -2.18
CA LYS A 94 2.76 13.07 -1.69
C LYS A 94 1.64 12.79 -2.69
N TYR A 95 0.50 12.35 -2.14
CA TYR A 95 -0.72 12.22 -2.93
C TYR A 95 -1.47 13.55 -2.88
N ARG A 96 -2.05 13.98 -4.00
CA ARG A 96 -2.72 15.30 -4.05
C ARG A 96 -3.98 15.36 -3.17
N VAL A 97 -4.59 14.23 -2.83
CA VAL A 97 -5.73 14.16 -1.92
C VAL A 97 -5.23 13.59 -0.60
N GLU A 98 -5.40 14.32 0.49
CA GLU A 98 -4.85 13.94 1.79
C GLU A 98 -5.84 13.18 2.68
N ASP A 99 -6.98 12.75 2.15
CA ASP A 99 -8.02 12.07 2.94
C ASP A 99 -7.48 10.80 3.61
N GLY A 100 -6.64 10.05 2.91
CA GLY A 100 -6.03 8.83 3.47
C GLY A 100 -5.14 9.14 4.66
N CYS A 101 -4.24 10.11 4.51
CA CYS A 101 -3.34 10.51 5.59
C CYS A 101 -4.10 11.09 6.78
N ASN A 102 -5.15 11.87 6.53
CA ASN A 102 -5.98 12.43 7.58
C ASN A 102 -6.69 11.32 8.37
N LEU A 103 -7.19 10.31 7.69
CA LEU A 103 -7.83 9.16 8.34
C LEU A 103 -6.83 8.38 9.20
N LEU A 104 -5.62 8.15 8.69
CA LEU A 104 -4.55 7.48 9.43
C LEU A 104 -4.19 8.23 10.70
N ARG A 105 -4.08 9.56 10.63
CA ARG A 105 -3.80 10.39 11.81
C ARG A 105 -4.91 10.28 12.85
N ARG A 106 -6.16 10.29 12.42
CA ARG A 106 -7.31 10.12 13.33
C ARG A 106 -7.28 8.78 14.05
N ALA A 107 -6.76 7.74 13.41
CA ALA A 107 -6.63 6.41 13.98
C ALA A 107 -5.40 6.25 14.87
N GLY A 108 -4.55 7.26 14.96
CA GLY A 108 -3.33 7.20 15.76
C GLY A 108 -2.15 6.52 15.05
N VAL A 109 -2.24 6.32 13.74
CA VAL A 109 -1.14 5.76 12.96
C VAL A 109 -0.09 6.85 12.75
N ILE A 110 1.18 6.52 12.99
CA ILE A 110 2.30 7.44 12.77
C ILE A 110 2.56 7.54 11.28
N ILE A 111 2.70 8.78 10.78
CA ILE A 111 2.95 9.01 9.36
C ILE A 111 4.25 9.79 9.22
N ASP A 112 5.16 9.25 8.42
CA ASP A 112 6.44 9.89 8.11
C ASP A 112 6.61 10.05 6.60
N TYR A 113 6.94 11.25 6.19
CA TYR A 113 7.28 11.55 4.80
C TYR A 113 8.79 11.57 4.67
N ILE A 114 9.31 10.84 3.70
CA ILE A 114 10.75 10.81 3.39
C ILE A 114 10.94 11.34 1.98
N GLU A 115 11.73 12.39 1.83
CA GLU A 115 12.09 12.90 0.53
C GLU A 115 13.27 12.08 0.00
N ILE A 116 13.10 11.51 -1.19
CA ILE A 116 14.17 10.76 -1.85
C ILE A 116 14.79 11.66 -2.90
N ASN A 117 16.09 11.94 -2.73
CA ASN A 117 16.89 12.72 -3.68
C ASN A 117 17.73 11.76 -4.52
N ASP A 118 17.53 11.81 -5.82
CA ASP A 118 18.34 11.03 -6.76
C ASP A 118 19.66 11.72 -7.08
#